data_282f5422e53ae3142816c0307f290d2e
#
_entry.id   282f5422e53ae3142816c0307f290d2e
#
_cell.length_a   1.000
_cell.length_b   1.000
_cell.length_c   1.000
_cell.angle_alpha   90.00
_cell.angle_beta   90.00
_cell.angle_gamma   90.00
#
_symmetry.space_group_name_H-M   'P 1'
#
loop_
_entity.id
_entity.type
_entity.pdbx_description
1 polymer ?
#
loop_
_entity_poly.entity_id
_entity_poly.type
_entity_poly.pdbx_seq_one_letter_code
_entity_poly.pdbx_strand_id
1 'polypeptide(L)'
;MDRVKRVIHCDRAYKMGLNGKNITVAVMDTGIAPHLDFDQRILHFEDFCQKKLAAYDDNGHGTHVAGIIGGSGLMSKDKRGVQLLSGVAPRVRFVVLKVL
;
A
#
# COMPACT_ATOMS: atom_id res chain seq x y z
N MET A 1 -3.74 4.91 10.59
CA MET A 1 -3.71 3.42 10.53
C MET A 1 -3.31 2.78 11.85
N ASP A 2 -2.48 3.42 12.58
CA ASP A 2 -2.01 2.93 13.88
C ASP A 2 -3.18 2.58 14.82
N ARG A 3 -4.13 3.52 14.99
CA ARG A 3 -5.32 3.29 15.81
C ARG A 3 -6.21 2.17 15.26
N VAL A 4 -6.43 2.16 13.95
CA VAL A 4 -7.26 1.13 13.29
C VAL A 4 -6.64 -0.25 13.51
N LYS A 5 -5.33 -0.36 13.31
CA LYS A 5 -4.62 -1.63 13.48
C LYS A 5 -4.73 -2.16 14.91
N ARG A 6 -4.72 -1.29 15.91
CA ARG A 6 -4.92 -1.70 17.30
C ARG A 6 -6.34 -2.20 17.54
N VAL A 7 -7.34 -1.50 17.00
CA VAL A 7 -8.74 -1.86 17.17
C VAL A 7 -9.04 -3.24 16.56
N ILE A 8 -8.48 -3.55 15.41
CA ILE A 8 -8.71 -4.83 14.72
C ILE A 8 -7.69 -5.91 15.12
N HIS A 9 -6.79 -5.61 16.06
CA HIS A 9 -5.81 -6.56 16.58
C HIS A 9 -4.82 -7.07 15.53
N CYS A 10 -4.30 -6.20 14.68
CA CYS A 10 -3.27 -6.57 13.69
C CYS A 10 -2.01 -7.13 14.35
N ASP A 11 -1.69 -6.70 15.57
CA ASP A 11 -0.55 -7.22 16.33
C ASP A 11 -0.59 -8.74 16.48
N ARG A 12 -1.77 -9.32 16.65
CA ARG A 12 -1.94 -10.77 16.75
C ARG A 12 -1.57 -11.46 15.46
N ALA A 13 -2.02 -10.90 14.32
CA ALA A 13 -1.67 -11.43 12.99
C ALA A 13 -0.17 -11.33 12.75
N TYR A 14 0.45 -10.20 13.09
CA TYR A 14 1.89 -10.00 12.87
C TYR A 14 2.74 -10.96 13.71
N LYS A 15 2.33 -11.25 14.94
CA LYS A 15 3.02 -12.24 15.76
C LYS A 15 2.97 -13.64 15.16
N MET A 16 1.97 -13.93 14.35
CA MET A 16 1.83 -15.18 13.61
C MET A 16 2.56 -15.16 12.27
N GLY A 17 3.26 -14.06 11.93
CA GLY A 17 3.93 -13.90 10.65
C GLY A 17 3.01 -13.51 9.50
N LEU A 18 1.78 -13.09 9.78
CA LEU A 18 0.79 -12.74 8.76
C LEU A 18 0.87 -11.24 8.48
N ASN A 19 1.59 -10.85 7.45
CA ASN A 19 1.83 -9.45 7.09
C ASN A 19 1.64 -9.16 5.60
N GLY A 20 1.10 -10.12 4.85
CA GLY A 20 0.87 -10.01 3.42
C GLY A 20 2.01 -10.50 2.54
N LYS A 21 3.09 -11.00 3.10
CA LYS A 21 4.21 -11.54 2.31
C LYS A 21 3.70 -12.63 1.36
N ASN A 22 4.11 -12.55 0.09
CA ASN A 22 3.73 -13.45 -1.00
C ASN A 22 2.26 -13.32 -1.44
N ILE A 23 1.54 -12.31 -0.95
CA ILE A 23 0.18 -12.01 -1.41
C ILE A 23 0.24 -10.81 -2.35
N THR A 24 -0.51 -10.88 -3.45
CA THR A 24 -0.66 -9.79 -4.41
C THR A 24 -2.10 -9.28 -4.36
N VAL A 25 -2.25 -7.97 -4.27
CA VAL A 25 -3.56 -7.32 -4.23
C VAL A 25 -3.72 -6.47 -5.50
N ALA A 26 -4.81 -6.67 -6.21
CA ALA A 26 -5.18 -5.81 -7.33
C ALA A 26 -6.02 -4.64 -6.81
N VAL A 27 -5.60 -3.42 -7.13
CA VAL A 27 -6.31 -2.20 -6.75
C VAL A 27 -6.85 -1.55 -8.02
N MET A 28 -8.16 -1.52 -8.17
CA MET A 28 -8.85 -0.90 -9.29
C MET A 28 -9.40 0.45 -8.83
N ASP A 29 -8.71 1.53 -9.15
CA ASP A 29 -9.02 2.84 -8.59
C ASP A 29 -8.46 3.95 -9.51
N THR A 30 -8.07 5.08 -8.92
CA THR A 30 -7.57 6.24 -9.68
C THR A 30 -6.09 6.14 -10.06
N GLY A 31 -5.41 5.08 -9.66
CA GLY A 31 -4.00 4.89 -9.92
C GLY A 31 -3.19 4.76 -8.64
N ILE A 32 -1.89 4.93 -8.74
CA ILE A 32 -0.97 4.95 -7.62
C ILE A 32 0.20 5.88 -7.92
N ALA A 33 0.53 6.76 -6.99
CA ALA A 33 1.73 7.57 -7.08
C ALA A 33 2.93 6.73 -6.63
N PRO A 34 4.04 6.74 -7.38
CA PRO A 34 5.27 6.10 -6.90
C PRO A 34 5.71 6.76 -5.60
N HIS A 35 5.88 5.95 -4.55
CA HIS A 35 6.22 6.44 -3.22
C HIS A 35 7.07 5.40 -2.51
N LEU A 36 7.96 5.85 -1.61
CA LEU A 36 8.85 4.96 -0.87
C LEU A 36 8.09 3.92 -0.05
N ASP A 37 6.88 4.25 0.42
CA ASP A 37 6.05 3.32 1.19
C ASP A 37 5.60 2.10 0.39
N PHE A 38 5.67 2.15 -0.93
CA PHE A 38 5.36 1.00 -1.78
C PHE A 38 6.61 0.25 -2.25
N ASP A 39 7.79 0.88 -2.10
CA ASP A 39 9.08 0.29 -2.52
C ASP A 39 9.01 -0.25 -3.95
N GLN A 40 9.44 -1.50 -4.12
CA GLN A 40 9.40 -2.21 -5.39
C GLN A 40 8.23 -3.20 -5.45
N ARG A 41 7.19 -2.95 -4.67
CA ARG A 41 6.06 -3.88 -4.54
C ARG A 41 4.93 -3.63 -5.52
N ILE A 42 5.03 -2.59 -6.36
CA ILE A 42 4.12 -2.40 -7.48
C ILE A 42 4.61 -3.26 -8.64
N LEU A 43 3.99 -4.42 -8.83
CA LEU A 43 4.41 -5.39 -9.85
C LEU A 43 3.99 -4.98 -11.25
N HIS A 44 2.81 -4.36 -11.38
CA HIS A 44 2.26 -3.97 -12.65
C HIS A 44 1.32 -2.78 -12.47
N PHE A 45 1.32 -1.90 -13.44
CA PHE A 45 0.41 -0.76 -13.53
C PHE A 45 -0.18 -0.72 -14.93
N GLU A 46 -1.52 -0.62 -15.01
CA GLU A 46 -2.23 -0.50 -16.27
C GLU A 46 -3.19 0.68 -16.20
N ASP A 47 -3.06 1.59 -17.15
CA ASP A 47 -3.92 2.78 -17.24
C ASP A 47 -4.95 2.59 -18.34
N PHE A 48 -6.19 2.34 -17.96
CA PHE A 48 -7.31 2.19 -18.89
C PHE A 48 -7.92 3.52 -19.29
N CYS A 49 -7.48 4.63 -18.70
CA CYS A 49 -8.01 5.98 -18.98
C CYS A 49 -7.23 6.68 -20.07
N GLN A 50 -5.91 6.84 -19.90
CA GLN A 50 -5.05 7.57 -20.83
C GLN A 50 -3.94 6.71 -21.42
N LYS A 51 -3.86 5.45 -21.02
CA LYS A 51 -2.87 4.47 -21.53
C LYS A 51 -1.42 4.90 -21.31
N LYS A 52 -1.16 5.65 -20.25
CA LYS A 52 0.21 5.99 -19.84
C LYS A 52 0.90 4.76 -19.28
N LEU A 53 2.20 4.65 -19.53
CA LEU A 53 2.97 3.47 -19.11
C LEU A 53 3.49 3.57 -17.67
N ALA A 54 3.86 4.77 -17.24
CA ALA A 54 4.40 4.97 -15.90
C ALA A 54 3.27 5.16 -14.88
N ALA A 55 3.44 4.60 -13.69
CA ALA A 55 2.46 4.72 -12.62
C ALA A 55 2.24 6.18 -12.23
N TYR A 56 0.99 6.57 -12.06
CA TYR A 56 0.61 7.90 -11.59
C TYR A 56 -0.78 7.84 -10.95
N ASP A 57 -1.10 8.89 -10.22
CA ASP A 57 -2.43 9.07 -9.62
C ASP A 57 -2.78 10.56 -9.66
N ASP A 58 -3.69 10.94 -10.53
CA ASP A 58 -4.10 12.33 -10.70
C ASP A 58 -5.23 12.77 -9.75
N ASN A 59 -5.64 11.90 -8.84
CA ASN A 59 -6.67 12.16 -7.86
C ASN A 59 -6.14 12.03 -6.42
N GLY A 60 -5.39 10.98 -6.16
CA GLY A 60 -4.87 10.64 -4.84
C GLY A 60 -5.66 9.57 -4.09
N HIS A 61 -6.88 9.28 -4.50
CA HIS A 61 -7.74 8.30 -3.82
C HIS A 61 -7.13 6.90 -3.86
N GLY A 62 -6.71 6.44 -5.04
CA GLY A 62 -6.12 5.11 -5.20
C GLY A 62 -4.82 4.95 -4.41
N THR A 63 -3.99 5.98 -4.39
CA THR A 63 -2.75 5.99 -3.60
C THR A 63 -3.06 5.85 -2.11
N HIS A 64 -4.07 6.57 -1.63
CA HIS A 64 -4.49 6.48 -0.23
C HIS A 64 -5.02 5.08 0.10
N VAL A 65 -5.85 4.52 -0.75
CA VAL A 65 -6.36 3.15 -0.60
C VAL A 65 -5.21 2.14 -0.54
N ALA A 66 -4.26 2.23 -1.46
CA ALA A 66 -3.10 1.34 -1.47
C ALA A 66 -2.26 1.49 -0.19
N GLY A 67 -2.13 2.70 0.32
CA GLY A 67 -1.43 2.96 1.58
C GLY A 67 -2.08 2.29 2.76
N ILE A 68 -3.42 2.32 2.83
CA ILE A 68 -4.19 1.65 3.88
C ILE A 68 -4.01 0.13 3.79
N ILE A 69 -4.02 -0.42 2.58
CA ILE A 69 -3.85 -1.85 2.36
C ILE A 69 -2.44 -2.29 2.77
N GLY A 70 -1.43 -1.63 2.28
CA GLY A 70 -0.09 -2.15 2.40
C GLY A 70 1.07 -1.15 2.27
N GLY A 71 0.88 0.10 2.66
CA GLY A 71 2.01 1.02 2.76
C GLY A 71 3.03 0.50 3.78
N SER A 72 4.32 0.59 3.47
CA SER A 72 5.36 0.10 4.38
C SER A 72 5.54 0.97 5.62
N GLY A 73 5.16 2.25 5.53
CA GLY A 73 5.37 3.21 6.60
C GLY A 73 6.79 3.74 6.71
N LEU A 74 7.61 3.54 5.69
CA LEU A 74 9.02 3.97 5.71
C LEU A 74 9.17 5.46 5.96
N MET A 75 8.24 6.27 5.45
CA MET A 75 8.28 7.73 5.61
C MET A 75 7.76 8.21 6.96
N SER A 76 7.24 7.30 7.81
CA SER A 76 6.64 7.66 9.11
C SER A 76 7.34 6.99 10.29
N LYS A 77 8.62 6.64 10.13
CA LYS A 77 9.40 6.06 11.23
C LYS A 77 9.57 7.07 12.36
N ASP A 78 9.40 6.60 13.59
CA ASP A 78 9.75 7.38 14.77
C ASP A 78 11.27 7.37 15.01
N LYS A 79 11.73 8.02 16.10
CA LYS A 79 13.16 8.07 16.43
C LYS A 79 13.78 6.71 16.72
N ARG A 80 12.95 5.70 17.01
CA ARG A 80 13.40 4.32 17.28
C ARG A 80 13.34 3.46 16.03
N GLY A 81 12.93 4.02 14.87
CA GLY A 81 12.75 3.29 13.64
C GLY A 81 11.44 2.52 13.54
N VAL A 82 10.48 2.78 14.41
CA VAL A 82 9.16 2.15 14.38
C VAL A 82 8.31 2.80 13.28
N GLN A 83 7.73 1.99 12.41
CA GLN A 83 6.89 2.43 11.30
C GLN A 83 5.45 2.63 11.78
N LEU A 84 5.11 3.86 12.17
CA LEU A 84 3.83 4.17 12.81
C LEU A 84 2.63 4.11 11.86
N LEU A 85 2.83 4.48 10.59
CA LEU A 85 1.74 4.64 9.63
C LEU A 85 1.74 3.59 8.53
N SER A 86 2.25 2.39 8.80
CA SER A 86 2.17 1.30 7.84
C SER A 86 0.73 0.86 7.62
N GLY A 87 0.44 0.32 6.43
CA GLY A 87 -0.86 -0.27 6.12
C GLY A 87 -1.10 -1.57 6.90
N VAL A 88 -2.27 -2.17 6.67
CA VAL A 88 -2.67 -3.40 7.39
C VAL A 88 -1.76 -4.57 7.01
N ALA A 89 -1.42 -4.71 5.74
CA ALA A 89 -0.57 -5.80 5.23
C ALA A 89 0.68 -5.21 4.54
N PRO A 90 1.67 -4.76 5.31
CA PRO A 90 2.77 -3.93 4.79
C PRO A 90 3.75 -4.68 3.87
N ARG A 91 3.59 -5.99 3.69
CA ARG A 91 4.43 -6.80 2.81
C ARG A 91 3.72 -7.29 1.55
N VAL A 92 2.45 -6.89 1.30
CA VAL A 92 1.75 -7.25 0.06
C VAL A 92 2.42 -6.63 -1.15
N ARG A 93 2.23 -7.26 -2.31
CA ARG A 93 2.56 -6.69 -3.61
C ARG A 93 1.31 -6.19 -4.28
N PHE A 94 1.45 -5.23 -5.17
CA PHE A 94 0.34 -4.56 -5.83
C PHE A 94 0.33 -4.80 -7.33
N VAL A 95 -0.85 -5.01 -7.86
CA VAL A 95 -1.17 -4.79 -9.28
C VAL A 95 -2.18 -3.65 -9.30
N VAL A 96 -1.87 -2.57 -9.98
CA VAL A 96 -2.70 -1.36 -9.97
C VAL A 96 -3.33 -1.16 -11.33
N LEU A 97 -4.65 -1.08 -11.36
CA LEU A 97 -5.43 -0.86 -12.56
C LEU A 97 -6.14 0.49 -12.41
N LYS A 98 -5.66 1.47 -13.17
CA LYS A 98 -6.30 2.79 -13.17
C LYS A 98 -7.51 2.75 -14.09
N VAL A 99 -8.69 2.84 -13.49
CA VAL A 99 -9.98 2.78 -14.19
C VAL A 99 -10.82 4.04 -14.00
N LEU A 100 -10.35 4.96 -13.17
CA LEU A 100 -11.02 6.24 -12.89
C LEU A 100 -10.10 7.43 -13.15
#